data_e62a08593665fecce695484a1358ec83
#
_entry.id   e62a08593665fecce695484a1358ec83
#
_cell.length_a   1.000
_cell.length_b   1.000
_cell.length_c   1.000
_cell.angle_alpha   90.00
_cell.angle_beta   90.00
_cell.angle_gamma   90.00
#
_symmetry.space_group_name_H-M   'P 1'
#
loop_
_entity.id
_entity.type
_entity.pdbx_description
1 polymer ?
#
loop_
_entity_poly.entity_id
_entity_poly.type
_entity_poly.pdbx_seq_one_letter_code
_entity_poly.pdbx_strand_id
1 'polypeptide(L)'
;PPLQGTKDFGPYLAKVKAAKPDALFVFFAGGPAIQFVKSFGAFGIGKDIPLAGAGWLTSPLYIKAQGEGANNIIGSANYVPSIDNPANKKYQAAFKAKYGRGGSEFAVQGYDAARVIVEALKVVNGDTSDKKAFMDAVRKVTFDGPRGKFRFDQKNGNIIQNIYVYKNIKQGGAITASVYDVIKDVQDPSDSCKS
;
A
#
# COMPACT_ATOMS: atom_id res chain seq x y z
N PRO A 1 18.47 -12.08 2.15
CA PRO A 1 18.40 -13.29 1.33
C PRO A 1 18.15 -12.94 -0.14
N PRO A 2 18.56 -13.79 -1.11
CA PRO A 2 18.19 -13.61 -2.51
C PRO A 2 16.66 -13.54 -2.66
N LEU A 3 16.17 -12.60 -3.49
CA LEU A 3 14.72 -12.43 -3.73
C LEU A 3 14.08 -13.66 -4.38
N GLN A 4 14.85 -14.35 -5.23
CA GLN A 4 14.40 -15.57 -5.89
C GLN A 4 15.08 -16.79 -5.27
N GLY A 5 14.29 -17.84 -5.05
CA GLY A 5 14.81 -19.14 -4.60
C GLY A 5 14.95 -19.33 -3.09
N THR A 6 14.80 -18.30 -2.26
CA THR A 6 14.83 -18.51 -0.80
C THR A 6 13.53 -19.17 -0.35
N LYS A 7 13.61 -20.47 -0.03
CA LYS A 7 12.50 -21.26 0.51
C LYS A 7 12.52 -21.30 2.04
N ASP A 8 13.69 -21.14 2.67
CA ASP A 8 13.89 -21.17 4.11
C ASP A 8 14.50 -19.87 4.61
N PHE A 9 13.78 -19.17 5.45
CA PHE A 9 14.23 -17.94 6.11
C PHE A 9 14.89 -18.20 7.48
N GLY A 10 14.86 -19.42 7.97
CA GLY A 10 15.39 -19.80 9.29
C GLY A 10 16.83 -19.34 9.55
N PRO A 11 17.79 -19.63 8.65
CA PRO A 11 19.19 -19.21 8.86
C PRO A 11 19.38 -17.69 8.94
N TYR A 12 18.56 -16.92 8.20
CA TYR A 12 18.59 -15.46 8.25
C TYR A 12 17.98 -14.92 9.54
N LEU A 13 16.86 -15.50 9.98
CA LEU A 13 16.19 -15.13 11.23
C LEU A 13 17.03 -15.50 12.46
N ALA A 14 17.76 -16.59 12.41
CA ALA A 14 18.72 -16.96 13.46
C ALA A 14 19.82 -15.89 13.60
N LYS A 15 20.36 -15.36 12.47
CA LYS A 15 21.33 -14.27 12.49
C LYS A 15 20.74 -12.97 13.06
N VAL A 16 19.50 -12.64 12.70
CA VAL A 16 18.79 -11.47 13.26
C VAL A 16 18.65 -11.62 14.77
N LYS A 17 18.23 -12.78 15.25
CA LYS A 17 18.07 -13.06 16.69
C LYS A 17 19.39 -12.94 17.45
N ALA A 18 20.48 -13.43 16.86
CA ALA A 18 21.82 -13.33 17.45
C ALA A 18 22.34 -11.89 17.51
N ALA A 19 22.04 -11.08 16.50
CA ALA A 19 22.45 -9.69 16.41
C ALA A 19 21.66 -8.75 17.35
N LYS A 20 20.47 -9.17 17.82
CA LYS A 20 19.59 -8.42 18.74
C LYS A 20 19.38 -6.95 18.32
N PRO A 21 18.97 -6.64 17.09
CA PRO A 21 18.71 -5.27 16.68
C PRO A 21 17.47 -4.72 17.41
N ASP A 22 17.36 -3.40 17.54
CA ASP A 22 16.20 -2.72 18.12
C ASP A 22 14.93 -2.89 17.26
N ALA A 23 15.08 -3.05 15.95
CA ALA A 23 14.00 -3.34 15.00
C ALA A 23 14.54 -4.02 13.74
N LEU A 24 13.66 -4.70 13.02
CA LEU A 24 13.93 -5.29 11.71
C LEU A 24 13.08 -4.62 10.64
N PHE A 25 13.71 -4.06 9.60
CA PHE A 25 13.03 -3.57 8.41
C PHE A 25 13.25 -4.52 7.25
N VAL A 26 12.18 -4.87 6.53
CA VAL A 26 12.25 -5.75 5.37
C VAL A 26 11.39 -5.23 4.22
N PHE A 27 11.79 -5.60 3.01
CA PHE A 27 11.01 -5.41 1.80
C PHE A 27 10.79 -6.76 1.11
N PHE A 28 9.58 -7.29 1.24
CA PHE A 28 9.11 -8.47 0.53
C PHE A 28 7.68 -8.23 0.04
N ALA A 29 7.30 -8.89 -1.06
CA ALA A 29 5.95 -8.87 -1.62
C ALA A 29 5.54 -10.27 -2.08
N GLY A 30 4.22 -10.52 -2.17
CA GLY A 30 3.68 -11.79 -2.68
C GLY A 30 4.12 -13.03 -1.91
N GLY A 31 4.50 -14.08 -2.61
CA GLY A 31 4.91 -15.37 -2.03
C GLY A 31 6.04 -15.26 -1.00
N PRO A 32 7.17 -14.58 -1.30
CA PRO A 32 8.23 -14.35 -0.32
C PRO A 32 7.76 -13.62 0.94
N ALA A 33 6.85 -12.65 0.84
CA ALA A 33 6.28 -11.97 2.00
C ALA A 33 5.47 -12.92 2.87
N ILE A 34 4.67 -13.81 2.26
CA ILE A 34 3.89 -14.81 3.00
C ILE A 34 4.84 -15.75 3.78
N GLN A 35 5.85 -16.28 3.10
CA GLN A 35 6.79 -17.23 3.71
C GLN A 35 7.63 -16.57 4.81
N PHE A 36 8.14 -15.37 4.56
CA PHE A 36 8.94 -14.63 5.54
C PHE A 36 8.15 -14.34 6.81
N VAL A 37 6.93 -13.78 6.69
CA VAL A 37 6.10 -13.41 7.85
C VAL A 37 5.70 -14.65 8.64
N LYS A 38 5.37 -15.77 7.98
CA LYS A 38 5.10 -17.05 8.66
C LYS A 38 6.32 -17.53 9.43
N SER A 39 7.50 -17.52 8.81
CA SER A 39 8.75 -17.92 9.46
C SER A 39 9.09 -17.01 10.64
N PHE A 40 8.96 -15.69 10.48
CA PHE A 40 9.19 -14.72 11.54
C PHE A 40 8.27 -14.98 12.76
N GLY A 41 6.99 -15.23 12.51
CA GLY A 41 6.04 -15.60 13.55
C GLY A 41 6.40 -16.92 14.26
N ALA A 42 6.77 -17.95 13.49
CA ALA A 42 7.15 -19.27 14.03
C ALA A 42 8.44 -19.20 14.87
N PHE A 43 9.39 -18.35 14.52
CA PHE A 43 10.61 -18.13 15.31
C PHE A 43 10.37 -17.35 16.61
N GLY A 44 9.19 -16.74 16.78
CA GLY A 44 8.82 -15.99 17.98
C GLY A 44 9.64 -14.72 18.23
N ILE A 45 10.39 -14.24 17.22
CA ILE A 45 11.31 -13.10 17.34
C ILE A 45 10.54 -11.80 17.55
N GLY A 46 9.33 -11.68 17.06
CA GLY A 46 8.51 -10.47 17.13
C GLY A 46 8.11 -9.99 18.53
N LYS A 47 8.40 -10.77 19.55
CA LYS A 47 8.24 -10.37 20.95
C LYS A 47 9.33 -9.39 21.40
N ASP A 48 10.54 -9.58 20.89
CA ASP A 48 11.74 -8.84 21.29
C ASP A 48 12.19 -7.85 20.22
N ILE A 49 11.95 -8.16 18.93
CA ILE A 49 12.42 -7.36 17.79
C ILE A 49 11.19 -6.98 16.95
N PRO A 50 10.73 -5.72 16.98
CA PRO A 50 9.65 -5.24 16.14
C PRO A 50 9.97 -5.41 14.65
N LEU A 51 8.96 -5.84 13.85
CA LEU A 51 9.07 -5.95 12.42
C LEU A 51 8.36 -4.78 11.74
N ALA A 52 9.07 -4.10 10.86
CA ALA A 52 8.53 -3.07 9.98
C ALA A 52 8.82 -3.40 8.51
N GLY A 53 7.99 -2.91 7.61
CA GLY A 53 8.19 -3.09 6.18
C GLY A 53 7.32 -2.20 5.31
N ALA A 54 7.61 -2.21 4.00
CA ALA A 54 6.74 -1.56 3.03
C ALA A 54 5.36 -2.22 3.01
N GLY A 55 4.33 -1.49 2.58
CA GLY A 55 2.93 -1.92 2.63
C GLY A 55 2.63 -3.25 1.93
N TRP A 56 3.46 -3.67 0.99
CA TRP A 56 3.34 -4.98 0.34
C TRP A 56 3.79 -6.16 1.21
N LEU A 57 4.41 -5.92 2.36
CA LEU A 57 4.78 -6.99 3.28
C LEU A 57 3.54 -7.69 3.84
N THR A 58 2.46 -6.94 4.11
CA THR A 58 1.21 -7.43 4.70
C THR A 58 -0.01 -6.94 3.96
N SER A 59 -0.16 -7.34 2.69
CA SER A 59 -1.32 -7.01 1.87
C SER A 59 -2.60 -7.70 2.38
N PRO A 60 -3.77 -7.05 2.33
CA PRO A 60 -5.06 -7.68 2.62
C PRO A 60 -5.36 -8.89 1.72
N LEU A 61 -4.71 -8.99 0.57
CA LEU A 61 -4.88 -10.13 -0.36
C LEU A 61 -4.30 -11.43 0.19
N TYR A 62 -3.28 -11.37 1.05
CA TYR A 62 -2.60 -12.56 1.54
C TYR A 62 -2.27 -12.54 3.05
N ILE A 63 -2.64 -11.50 3.78
CA ILE A 63 -2.42 -11.41 5.23
C ILE A 63 -3.03 -12.61 5.98
N LYS A 64 -4.17 -13.12 5.50
CA LYS A 64 -4.79 -14.33 6.05
C LYS A 64 -3.87 -15.56 5.94
N ALA A 65 -3.13 -15.69 4.83
CA ALA A 65 -2.17 -16.76 4.64
C ALA A 65 -0.92 -16.61 5.51
N GLN A 66 -0.60 -15.40 5.97
CA GLN A 66 0.51 -15.13 6.89
C GLN A 66 0.19 -15.54 8.33
N GLY A 67 -1.10 -15.59 8.68
CA GLY A 67 -1.59 -15.99 10.02
C GLY A 67 -1.12 -15.03 11.11
N GLU A 68 -0.98 -15.55 12.34
CA GLU A 68 -0.61 -14.76 13.52
C GLU A 68 0.75 -14.03 13.38
N GLY A 69 1.64 -14.49 12.51
CA GLY A 69 2.91 -13.82 12.23
C GLY A 69 2.76 -12.40 11.69
N ALA A 70 1.61 -12.07 11.08
CA ALA A 70 1.33 -10.73 10.57
C ALA A 70 0.90 -9.74 11.67
N ASN A 71 0.55 -10.21 12.87
CA ASN A 71 0.13 -9.34 13.97
C ASN A 71 1.29 -8.48 14.47
N ASN A 72 1.02 -7.23 14.84
CA ASN A 72 1.99 -6.23 15.33
C ASN A 72 3.02 -5.74 14.30
N ILE A 73 2.98 -6.18 13.04
CA ILE A 73 3.85 -5.63 12.00
C ILE A 73 3.45 -4.17 11.72
N ILE A 74 4.48 -3.30 11.66
CA ILE A 74 4.32 -1.89 11.28
C ILE A 74 4.57 -1.78 9.78
N GLY A 75 3.72 -1.05 9.09
CA GLY A 75 3.85 -0.81 7.65
C GLY A 75 3.53 0.62 7.26
N SER A 76 3.94 0.98 6.06
CA SER A 76 3.54 2.24 5.44
C SER A 76 3.12 2.01 3.99
N ALA A 77 2.03 2.64 3.57
CA ALA A 77 1.48 2.50 2.24
C ALA A 77 0.69 3.75 1.83
N ASN A 78 0.53 3.93 0.53
CA ASN A 78 -0.36 4.97 0.00
C ASN A 78 -1.85 4.61 0.08
N TYR A 79 -2.17 3.39 0.49
CA TYR A 79 -3.52 2.93 0.73
C TYR A 79 -3.54 1.71 1.64
N VAL A 80 -4.48 1.73 2.58
CA VAL A 80 -4.97 0.56 3.31
C VAL A 80 -6.50 0.60 3.39
N PRO A 81 -7.21 -0.54 3.41
CA PRO A 81 -8.68 -0.55 3.41
C PRO A 81 -9.33 0.18 4.59
N SER A 82 -8.62 0.32 5.68
CA SER A 82 -9.09 0.95 6.93
C SER A 82 -8.99 2.48 6.96
N ILE A 83 -8.57 3.13 5.88
CA ILE A 83 -8.54 4.61 5.81
C ILE A 83 -9.94 5.16 6.09
N ASP A 84 -10.03 6.02 7.12
CA ASP A 84 -11.28 6.62 7.55
C ASP A 84 -11.55 7.94 6.84
N ASN A 85 -12.10 7.84 5.61
CA ASN A 85 -12.65 8.98 4.88
C ASN A 85 -13.92 8.57 4.11
N PRO A 86 -14.82 9.52 3.79
CA PRO A 86 -16.09 9.23 3.12
C PRO A 86 -15.92 8.54 1.75
N ALA A 87 -14.92 8.95 0.97
CA ALA A 87 -14.66 8.39 -0.35
C ALA A 87 -14.23 6.92 -0.27
N ASN A 88 -13.38 6.57 0.72
CA ASN A 88 -12.98 5.18 0.95
C ASN A 88 -14.14 4.32 1.44
N LYS A 89 -14.95 4.83 2.37
CA LYS A 89 -16.16 4.10 2.83
C LYS A 89 -17.09 3.77 1.66
N LYS A 90 -17.37 4.75 0.80
CA LYS A 90 -18.18 4.56 -0.41
C LYS A 90 -17.54 3.54 -1.36
N TYR A 91 -16.24 3.67 -1.64
CA TYR A 91 -15.49 2.76 -2.49
C TYR A 91 -15.53 1.32 -1.96
N GLN A 92 -15.21 1.11 -0.68
CA GLN A 92 -15.20 -0.21 -0.07
C GLN A 92 -16.59 -0.87 -0.08
N ALA A 93 -17.65 -0.11 0.21
CA ALA A 93 -19.02 -0.61 0.16
C ALA A 93 -19.41 -1.04 -1.27
N ALA A 94 -19.16 -0.20 -2.26
CA ALA A 94 -19.45 -0.50 -3.67
C ALA A 94 -18.65 -1.69 -4.19
N PHE A 95 -17.34 -1.76 -3.85
CA PHE A 95 -16.46 -2.85 -4.25
C PHE A 95 -16.93 -4.18 -3.64
N LYS A 96 -17.28 -4.17 -2.34
CA LYS A 96 -17.80 -5.35 -1.64
C LYS A 96 -19.13 -5.83 -2.23
N ALA A 97 -20.05 -4.90 -2.54
CA ALA A 97 -21.33 -5.24 -3.16
C ALA A 97 -21.16 -5.91 -4.53
N LYS A 98 -20.18 -5.45 -5.33
CA LYS A 98 -19.94 -5.98 -6.68
C LYS A 98 -19.12 -7.27 -6.70
N TYR A 99 -18.13 -7.41 -5.81
CA TYR A 99 -17.13 -8.50 -5.89
C TYR A 99 -17.13 -9.43 -4.67
N GLY A 100 -18.01 -9.24 -3.70
CA GLY A 100 -18.09 -10.07 -2.47
C GLY A 100 -16.93 -9.90 -1.48
N ARG A 101 -15.99 -9.00 -1.75
CA ARG A 101 -14.80 -8.73 -0.92
C ARG A 101 -14.44 -7.26 -0.92
N GLY A 102 -13.67 -6.83 0.06
CA GLY A 102 -13.12 -5.46 0.10
C GLY A 102 -12.10 -5.19 -1.01
N GLY A 103 -11.97 -3.93 -1.39
CA GLY A 103 -10.95 -3.47 -2.33
C GLY A 103 -9.56 -3.45 -1.69
N SER A 104 -8.55 -3.91 -2.43
CA SER A 104 -7.14 -3.89 -2.03
C SER A 104 -6.42 -2.64 -2.54
N GLU A 105 -5.14 -2.53 -2.19
CA GLU A 105 -4.21 -1.51 -2.69
C GLU A 105 -4.07 -1.54 -4.23
N PHE A 106 -4.20 -2.68 -4.86
CA PHE A 106 -4.19 -2.78 -6.32
C PHE A 106 -5.52 -2.35 -6.94
N ALA A 107 -6.62 -2.74 -6.31
CA ALA A 107 -7.96 -2.41 -6.80
C ALA A 107 -8.24 -0.90 -6.76
N VAL A 108 -7.77 -0.20 -5.71
CA VAL A 108 -7.95 1.25 -5.60
C VAL A 108 -7.14 2.01 -6.65
N GLN A 109 -5.97 1.51 -7.03
CA GLN A 109 -5.18 2.13 -8.10
C GLN A 109 -5.91 2.07 -9.45
N GLY A 110 -6.53 0.93 -9.78
CA GLY A 110 -7.37 0.80 -10.97
C GLY A 110 -8.60 1.70 -10.92
N TYR A 111 -9.23 1.83 -9.74
CA TYR A 111 -10.35 2.74 -9.54
C TYR A 111 -9.96 4.21 -9.76
N ASP A 112 -8.85 4.65 -9.18
CA ASP A 112 -8.36 6.02 -9.34
C ASP A 112 -7.93 6.30 -10.79
N ALA A 113 -7.25 5.35 -11.45
CA ALA A 113 -6.87 5.48 -12.86
C ALA A 113 -8.08 5.65 -13.78
N ALA A 114 -9.14 4.84 -13.58
CA ALA A 114 -10.38 4.99 -14.32
C ALA A 114 -11.04 6.35 -14.06
N ARG A 115 -11.03 6.82 -12.81
CA ARG A 115 -11.58 8.13 -12.45
C ARG A 115 -10.80 9.27 -13.10
N VAL A 116 -9.48 9.21 -13.14
CA VAL A 116 -8.63 10.19 -13.84
C VAL A 116 -9.05 10.30 -15.31
N ILE A 117 -9.20 9.16 -15.99
CA ILE A 117 -9.60 9.15 -17.40
C ILE A 117 -11.00 9.77 -17.58
N VAL A 118 -11.96 9.39 -16.74
CA VAL A 118 -13.33 9.91 -16.80
C VAL A 118 -13.37 11.42 -16.56
N GLU A 119 -12.65 11.93 -15.55
CA GLU A 119 -12.63 13.37 -15.28
C GLU A 119 -11.94 14.15 -16.42
N ALA A 120 -10.87 13.62 -17.00
CA ALA A 120 -10.22 14.23 -18.16
C ALA A 120 -11.13 14.24 -19.41
N LEU A 121 -11.86 13.15 -19.67
CA LEU A 121 -12.83 13.06 -20.77
C LEU A 121 -13.95 14.09 -20.65
N LYS A 122 -14.42 14.38 -19.43
CA LYS A 122 -15.42 15.44 -19.19
C LYS A 122 -14.90 16.80 -19.61
N VAL A 123 -13.61 17.10 -19.36
CA VAL A 123 -12.99 18.39 -19.72
C VAL A 123 -12.95 18.58 -21.23
N VAL A 124 -12.65 17.51 -21.98
CA VAL A 124 -12.57 17.55 -23.45
C VAL A 124 -13.87 17.14 -24.14
N ASN A 125 -15.01 17.07 -23.42
CA ASN A 125 -16.31 16.65 -23.93
C ASN A 125 -16.28 15.31 -24.71
N GLY A 126 -15.43 14.36 -24.29
CA GLY A 126 -15.26 13.07 -24.92
C GLY A 126 -14.37 13.07 -26.19
N ASP A 127 -13.94 14.23 -26.67
CA ASP A 127 -13.05 14.32 -27.84
C ASP A 127 -11.59 14.10 -27.45
N THR A 128 -11.02 13.00 -27.89
CA THR A 128 -9.61 12.64 -27.67
C THR A 128 -8.74 12.78 -28.93
N SER A 129 -9.25 13.40 -29.98
CA SER A 129 -8.51 13.62 -31.23
C SER A 129 -7.30 14.53 -31.04
N ASP A 130 -7.43 15.57 -30.21
CA ASP A 130 -6.31 16.38 -29.73
C ASP A 130 -5.67 15.72 -28.49
N LYS A 131 -4.62 14.93 -28.74
CA LYS A 131 -3.88 14.22 -27.66
C LYS A 131 -3.25 15.17 -26.67
N LYS A 132 -2.82 16.35 -27.11
CA LYS A 132 -2.21 17.35 -26.21
C LYS A 132 -3.26 17.91 -25.26
N ALA A 133 -4.40 18.34 -25.77
CA ALA A 133 -5.51 18.84 -24.94
C ALA A 133 -5.99 17.78 -23.93
N PHE A 134 -6.12 16.52 -24.35
CA PHE A 134 -6.48 15.43 -23.46
C PHE A 134 -5.44 15.20 -22.36
N MET A 135 -4.14 15.17 -22.70
CA MET A 135 -3.08 15.00 -21.69
C MET A 135 -2.96 16.20 -20.73
N ASP A 136 -3.21 17.41 -21.22
CA ASP A 136 -3.27 18.61 -20.37
C ASP A 136 -4.47 18.54 -19.41
N ALA A 137 -5.61 17.99 -19.85
CA ALA A 137 -6.76 17.70 -19.00
C ALA A 137 -6.43 16.64 -17.94
N VAL A 138 -5.79 15.53 -18.33
CA VAL A 138 -5.34 14.46 -17.39
C VAL A 138 -4.46 15.05 -16.28
N ARG A 139 -3.46 15.84 -16.62
CA ARG A 139 -2.52 16.44 -15.65
C ARG A 139 -3.19 17.39 -14.65
N LYS A 140 -4.32 17.96 -14.99
CA LYS A 140 -5.09 18.89 -14.13
C LYS A 140 -6.12 18.19 -13.26
N VAL A 141 -6.32 16.88 -13.43
CA VAL A 141 -7.31 16.14 -12.63
C VAL A 141 -6.97 16.21 -11.15
N THR A 142 -7.97 16.57 -10.37
CA THR A 142 -7.91 16.52 -8.91
C THR A 142 -9.26 16.05 -8.38
N PHE A 143 -9.25 15.24 -7.31
CA PHE A 143 -10.46 14.79 -6.62
C PHE A 143 -10.16 14.28 -5.22
N ASP A 144 -11.19 14.21 -4.38
CA ASP A 144 -11.14 13.47 -3.14
C ASP A 144 -11.46 12.00 -3.41
N GLY A 145 -10.47 11.15 -3.18
CA GLY A 145 -10.50 9.72 -3.48
C GLY A 145 -10.39 8.84 -2.24
N PRO A 146 -10.46 7.51 -2.41
CA PRO A 146 -10.28 6.55 -1.32
C PRO A 146 -8.96 6.70 -0.58
N ARG A 147 -7.91 7.15 -1.28
CA ARG A 147 -6.56 7.39 -0.74
C ARG A 147 -6.35 8.80 -0.20
N GLY A 148 -7.40 9.61 -0.10
CA GLY A 148 -7.34 11.04 0.20
C GLY A 148 -7.36 11.88 -1.08
N LYS A 149 -6.85 13.11 -1.00
CA LYS A 149 -6.81 14.02 -2.15
C LYS A 149 -5.86 13.53 -3.21
N PHE A 150 -6.40 13.38 -4.43
CA PHE A 150 -5.63 13.00 -5.61
C PHE A 150 -5.26 14.26 -6.41
N ARG A 151 -3.99 14.38 -6.78
CA ARG A 151 -3.49 15.40 -7.73
C ARG A 151 -2.13 15.00 -8.28
N PHE A 152 -1.81 15.51 -9.46
CA PHE A 152 -0.49 15.31 -10.07
C PHE A 152 0.47 16.43 -9.70
N ASP A 153 1.74 16.07 -9.53
CA ASP A 153 2.85 17.00 -9.58
C ASP A 153 3.02 17.48 -11.03
N GLN A 154 2.93 18.78 -11.23
CA GLN A 154 3.01 19.38 -12.57
C GLN A 154 4.43 19.33 -13.17
N LYS A 155 5.46 19.07 -12.35
CA LYS A 155 6.86 18.99 -12.83
C LYS A 155 7.17 17.64 -13.46
N ASN A 156 6.79 16.56 -12.80
CA ASN A 156 7.19 15.20 -13.18
C ASN A 156 6.01 14.26 -13.50
N GLY A 157 4.77 14.69 -13.25
CA GLY A 157 3.57 13.88 -13.48
C GLY A 157 3.33 12.79 -12.43
N ASN A 158 4.11 12.74 -11.35
CA ASN A 158 3.87 11.82 -10.25
C ASN A 158 2.66 12.26 -9.42
N ILE A 159 2.08 11.32 -8.68
CA ILE A 159 0.96 11.61 -7.79
C ILE A 159 1.51 12.20 -6.49
N ILE A 160 0.99 13.35 -6.08
CA ILE A 160 1.15 13.88 -4.73
C ILE A 160 0.08 13.23 -3.87
N GLN A 161 0.47 12.50 -2.82
CA GLN A 161 -0.44 11.64 -2.07
C GLN A 161 -0.04 11.50 -0.60
N ASN A 162 -0.98 11.06 0.22
CA ASN A 162 -0.68 10.69 1.59
C ASN A 162 -0.01 9.32 1.67
N ILE A 163 0.88 9.17 2.66
CA ILE A 163 1.42 7.87 3.08
C ILE A 163 0.86 7.59 4.47
N TYR A 164 0.18 6.47 4.60
CA TYR A 164 -0.46 6.02 5.83
C TYR A 164 0.47 5.07 6.58
N VAL A 165 0.79 5.39 7.81
CA VAL A 165 1.54 4.51 8.70
C VAL A 165 0.52 3.71 9.51
N TYR A 166 0.67 2.39 9.49
CA TYR A 166 -0.27 1.50 10.13
C TYR A 166 0.42 0.40 10.93
N LYS A 167 -0.30 -0.17 11.87
CA LYS A 167 0.07 -1.38 12.58
C LYS A 167 -0.99 -2.44 12.30
N ASN A 168 -0.55 -3.64 12.00
CA ASN A 168 -1.47 -4.77 11.93
C ASN A 168 -1.93 -5.15 13.34
N ILE A 169 -3.23 -5.19 13.54
CA ILE A 169 -3.84 -5.58 14.80
C ILE A 169 -4.85 -6.70 14.59
N LYS A 170 -4.95 -7.59 15.56
CA LYS A 170 -5.98 -8.62 15.58
C LYS A 170 -7.26 -8.04 16.17
N GLN A 171 -8.31 -7.98 15.35
CA GLN A 171 -9.61 -7.46 15.74
C GLN A 171 -10.71 -8.35 15.15
N GLY A 172 -11.70 -8.76 15.95
CA GLY A 172 -12.81 -9.57 15.48
C GLY A 172 -12.39 -10.92 14.84
N GLY A 173 -11.27 -11.51 15.28
CA GLY A 173 -10.75 -12.78 14.73
C GLY A 173 -9.93 -12.64 13.45
N ALA A 174 -9.79 -11.45 12.89
CA ALA A 174 -8.98 -11.15 11.70
C ALA A 174 -7.84 -10.18 12.03
N ILE A 175 -6.74 -10.28 11.27
CA ILE A 175 -5.65 -9.28 11.34
C ILE A 175 -5.89 -8.24 10.26
N THR A 176 -5.94 -6.98 10.66
CA THR A 176 -6.19 -5.83 9.78
C THR A 176 -5.20 -4.70 10.03
N ALA A 177 -4.91 -3.92 9.00
CA ALA A 177 -4.11 -2.71 9.14
C ALA A 177 -4.92 -1.63 9.88
N SER A 178 -4.39 -1.11 10.99
CA SER A 178 -4.94 0.02 11.73
C SER A 178 -4.03 1.23 11.53
N VAL A 179 -4.54 2.26 10.87
CA VAL A 179 -3.79 3.50 10.65
C VAL A 179 -3.67 4.25 11.97
N TYR A 180 -2.46 4.69 12.30
CA TYR A 180 -2.19 5.50 13.50
C TYR A 180 -1.46 6.81 13.19
N ASP A 181 -0.90 6.95 11.96
CA ASP A 181 -0.27 8.20 11.53
C ASP A 181 -0.40 8.38 10.02
N VAL A 182 -0.31 9.62 9.55
CA VAL A 182 -0.44 10.00 8.14
C VAL A 182 0.59 11.06 7.79
N ILE A 183 1.51 10.74 6.89
CA ILE A 183 2.41 11.71 6.28
C ILE A 183 1.68 12.29 5.07
N LYS A 184 1.26 13.55 5.18
CA LYS A 184 0.40 14.19 4.18
C LYS A 184 1.21 14.75 3.01
N ASP A 185 0.57 14.79 1.84
CA ASP A 185 1.05 15.48 0.64
C ASP A 185 2.48 15.12 0.25
N VAL A 186 2.84 13.84 0.38
CA VAL A 186 4.17 13.37 -0.03
C VAL A 186 4.33 13.56 -1.53
N GLN A 187 5.34 14.32 -1.87
CA GLN A 187 5.73 14.67 -3.24
C GLN A 187 7.12 14.10 -3.54
N ASP A 188 7.32 13.64 -4.77
CA ASP A 188 8.64 13.21 -5.24
C ASP A 188 9.61 14.41 -5.19
N PRO A 189 10.75 14.28 -4.49
CA PRO A 189 11.78 15.32 -4.47
C PRO A 189 12.52 15.40 -5.80
N SER A 190 11.88 15.77 -6.89
CA SER A 190 12.30 15.79 -8.31
C SER A 190 13.79 16.06 -8.62
N ASP A 191 14.59 16.37 -7.60
CA ASP A 191 16.04 16.61 -7.70
C ASP A 191 16.89 15.34 -7.66
N SER A 192 16.30 14.18 -7.30
CA SER A 192 17.03 12.91 -7.21
C SER A 192 17.32 12.25 -8.56
N CYS A 193 16.75 12.75 -9.66
CA CYS A 193 16.94 12.25 -11.02
C CYS A 193 17.70 13.25 -11.92
N LYS A 194 18.61 14.02 -11.37
CA LYS A 194 19.56 14.78 -12.20
C LYS A 194 20.58 13.80 -12.75
N SER A 195 20.33 13.31 -13.96
CA SER A 195 21.32 12.63 -14.79
C SER A 195 22.35 13.62 -15.32
#